data_fc3ea2e3f4035c39405aa258d8789ebe
#
_entry.id   fc3ea2e3f4035c39405aa258d8789ebe
#
_cell.length_a   1.000
_cell.length_b   1.000
_cell.length_c   1.000
_cell.angle_alpha   90.00
_cell.angle_beta   90.00
_cell.angle_gamma   90.00
#
_symmetry.space_group_name_H-M   'P 1'
#
loop_
_entity.id
_entity.type
_entity.pdbx_description
1 polymer ?
#
loop_
_entity_poly.entity_id
_entity_poly.type
_entity_poly.pdbx_seq_one_letter_code
_entity_poly.pdbx_strand_id
1 'polypeptide(L)'
;MTIQIDDQGWGTPVGGVGIIVVRKETGELHYDIVPIEYFGKEMFNKKTYNAGAQSIVEKGFLKLKVRHDEDIEICSGCIHDKTIEWLKNEGYKFTVMKIDGIAQQKGESMFIEYLRTLGIPNPPAIVEETVDEYKAQFFYIMDWVREDPEGRKYLCKTGWKYFKKFYKDTNKD
;
A
#
# COMPACT_ATOMS: atom_id res chain seq x y z
N MET A 1 -17.96 16.87 4.23
CA MET A 1 -17.32 16.06 3.15
C MET A 1 -16.54 14.93 3.81
N THR A 2 -16.28 13.86 3.09
CA THR A 2 -15.65 12.65 3.63
C THR A 2 -14.30 12.42 2.99
N ILE A 3 -13.27 12.24 3.82
CA ILE A 3 -11.94 11.84 3.40
C ILE A 3 -11.81 10.33 3.56
N GLN A 4 -11.43 9.62 2.51
CA GLN A 4 -11.06 8.21 2.58
C GLN A 4 -9.55 8.04 2.53
N ILE A 5 -9.02 7.15 3.39
CA ILE A 5 -7.60 6.80 3.47
C ILE A 5 -7.48 5.28 3.33
N ASP A 6 -6.71 4.83 2.34
CA ASP A 6 -6.55 3.42 2.04
C ASP A 6 -5.11 3.08 1.64
N ASP A 7 -4.78 1.77 1.64
CA ASP A 7 -3.47 1.26 1.20
C ASP A 7 -3.61 0.19 0.13
N GLN A 8 -2.67 0.18 -0.81
CA GLN A 8 -2.61 -0.81 -1.89
C GLN A 8 -1.25 -1.48 -1.95
N GLY A 9 -1.26 -2.77 -2.29
CA GLY A 9 -0.04 -3.53 -2.50
C GLY A 9 0.65 -4.02 -1.23
N TRP A 10 -0.01 -4.01 -0.06
CA TRP A 10 0.51 -4.64 1.15
C TRP A 10 0.88 -6.11 0.92
N GLY A 11 0.02 -6.83 0.20
CA GLY A 11 0.19 -8.25 -0.14
C GLY A 11 1.09 -8.56 -1.33
N THR A 12 1.62 -7.56 -2.04
CA THR A 12 2.53 -7.80 -3.18
C THR A 12 3.96 -8.03 -2.70
N PRO A 13 4.72 -8.94 -3.34
CA PRO A 13 6.11 -9.23 -2.94
C PRO A 13 7.12 -8.17 -3.38
N VAL A 14 6.76 -7.31 -4.33
CA VAL A 14 7.62 -6.32 -4.98
C VAL A 14 7.05 -4.92 -4.80
N GLY A 15 7.93 -3.94 -4.77
CA GLY A 15 7.59 -2.53 -4.61
C GLY A 15 7.21 -2.14 -3.20
N GLY A 16 6.93 -0.88 -3.02
CA GLY A 16 6.44 -0.32 -1.76
C GLY A 16 4.95 -0.60 -1.54
N VAL A 17 4.31 0.26 -0.76
CA VAL A 17 2.86 0.24 -0.54
C VAL A 17 2.31 1.62 -0.90
N GLY A 18 1.29 1.65 -1.76
CA GLY A 18 0.58 2.87 -2.10
C GLY A 18 -0.29 3.33 -0.94
N ILE A 19 -0.34 4.63 -0.71
CA ILE A 19 -1.26 5.25 0.24
C ILE A 19 -2.03 6.32 -0.51
N ILE A 20 -3.35 6.22 -0.46
CA ILE A 20 -4.27 7.19 -1.06
C ILE A 20 -5.04 7.96 0.02
N VAL A 21 -5.15 9.25 -0.19
CA VAL A 21 -6.05 10.14 0.54
C VAL A 21 -6.94 10.80 -0.49
N VAL A 22 -8.25 10.59 -0.42
CA VAL A 22 -9.20 11.12 -1.42
C VAL A 22 -10.41 11.73 -0.76
N ARG A 23 -10.86 12.88 -1.27
CA ARG A 23 -12.14 13.46 -0.90
C ARG A 23 -13.24 12.81 -1.74
N LYS A 24 -14.13 12.07 -1.09
CA LYS A 24 -15.12 11.19 -1.71
C LYS A 24 -16.03 11.91 -2.71
N GLU A 25 -16.48 13.11 -2.35
CA GLU A 25 -17.45 13.87 -3.12
C GLU A 25 -16.87 14.58 -4.35
N THR A 26 -15.59 14.98 -4.30
CA THR A 26 -14.95 15.73 -5.39
C THR A 26 -13.96 14.88 -6.20
N GLY A 27 -13.48 13.77 -5.63
CA GLY A 27 -12.46 12.93 -6.24
C GLY A 27 -11.06 13.55 -6.23
N GLU A 28 -10.87 14.70 -5.55
CA GLU A 28 -9.55 15.26 -5.29
C GLU A 28 -8.74 14.30 -4.44
N LEU A 29 -7.49 14.05 -4.82
CA LEU A 29 -6.67 13.06 -4.14
C LEU A 29 -5.21 13.46 -4.00
N HIS A 30 -4.58 12.81 -3.03
CA HIS A 30 -3.14 12.64 -2.91
C HIS A 30 -2.82 11.15 -2.89
N TYR A 31 -1.80 10.76 -3.63
CA TYR A 31 -1.29 9.38 -3.65
C TYR A 31 0.23 9.42 -3.67
N ASP A 32 0.85 8.56 -2.87
CA ASP A 32 2.29 8.37 -2.88
C ASP A 32 2.62 6.93 -2.42
N ILE A 33 3.87 6.52 -2.59
CA ILE A 33 4.35 5.17 -2.25
C ILE A 33 5.21 5.25 -0.98
N VAL A 34 4.90 4.42 0.00
CA VAL A 34 5.85 4.10 1.07
C VAL A 34 7.00 3.33 0.43
N PRO A 35 8.24 3.86 0.42
CA PRO A 35 9.35 3.29 -0.33
C PRO A 35 9.68 1.86 0.05
N ILE A 36 10.22 1.07 -0.91
CA ILE A 36 10.56 -0.35 -0.71
C ILE A 36 11.59 -0.55 0.42
N GLU A 37 12.45 0.42 0.68
CA GLU A 37 13.47 0.39 1.72
C GLU A 37 12.88 0.16 3.12
N TYR A 38 11.66 0.63 3.37
CA TYR A 38 10.95 0.40 4.64
C TYR A 38 10.53 -1.07 4.84
N PHE A 39 10.57 -1.88 3.77
CA PHE A 39 10.18 -3.29 3.78
C PHE A 39 11.38 -4.24 3.78
N GLY A 40 12.61 -3.74 3.89
CA GLY A 40 13.80 -4.52 4.20
C GLY A 40 13.72 -5.12 5.62
N LYS A 41 14.47 -6.22 5.87
CA LYS A 41 14.35 -7.03 7.09
C LYS A 41 14.40 -6.20 8.39
N GLU A 42 15.36 -5.28 8.50
CA GLU A 42 15.55 -4.48 9.71
C GLU A 42 14.44 -3.45 9.89
N MET A 43 14.14 -2.70 8.83
CA MET A 43 13.13 -1.63 8.83
C MET A 43 11.73 -2.20 9.02
N PHE A 44 11.44 -3.34 8.39
CA PHE A 44 10.17 -4.03 8.53
C PHE A 44 9.89 -4.48 9.97
N ASN A 45 10.90 -5.04 10.65
CA ASN A 45 10.78 -5.47 12.05
C ASN A 45 10.52 -4.29 12.99
N LYS A 46 11.06 -3.10 12.68
CA LYS A 46 10.82 -1.84 13.42
C LYS A 46 9.50 -1.17 13.04
N LYS A 47 8.75 -1.72 12.10
CA LYS A 47 7.51 -1.15 11.55
C LYS A 47 7.68 0.30 11.05
N THR A 48 8.83 0.63 10.47
CA THR A 48 9.11 2.00 9.98
C THR A 48 8.17 2.43 8.87
N TYR A 49 7.58 1.48 8.14
CA TYR A 49 6.57 1.73 7.13
C TYR A 49 5.34 2.51 7.67
N ASN A 50 5.00 2.36 8.96
CA ASN A 50 3.91 3.11 9.59
C ASN A 50 4.19 4.62 9.61
N ALA A 51 5.44 5.02 9.88
CA ALA A 51 5.83 6.42 9.82
C ALA A 51 5.83 6.95 8.38
N GLY A 52 6.21 6.10 7.42
CA GLY A 52 6.12 6.41 6.00
C GLY A 52 4.68 6.68 5.56
N ALA A 53 3.76 5.79 5.94
CA ALA A 53 2.33 5.94 5.64
C ALA A 53 1.73 7.21 6.28
N GLN A 54 2.01 7.45 7.56
CA GLN A 54 1.59 8.66 8.26
C GLN A 54 2.06 9.92 7.53
N SER A 55 3.35 9.99 7.15
CA SER A 55 3.90 11.17 6.44
C SER A 55 3.19 11.44 5.11
N ILE A 56 2.78 10.38 4.39
CA ILE A 56 2.02 10.52 3.13
C ILE A 56 0.62 11.08 3.42
N VAL A 57 -0.05 10.56 4.46
CA VAL A 57 -1.37 11.07 4.85
C VAL A 57 -1.32 12.53 5.28
N GLU A 58 -0.33 12.93 6.09
CA GLU A 58 -0.13 14.33 6.49
C GLU A 58 0.05 15.25 5.27
N LYS A 59 0.88 14.86 4.31
CA LYS A 59 1.03 15.59 3.03
C LYS A 59 -0.28 15.68 2.26
N GLY A 60 -1.05 14.59 2.24
CA GLY A 60 -2.39 14.54 1.62
C GLY A 60 -3.35 15.53 2.29
N PHE A 61 -3.37 15.58 3.61
CA PHE A 61 -4.20 16.51 4.38
C PHE A 61 -3.86 17.96 4.08
N LEU A 62 -2.56 18.30 4.04
CA LEU A 62 -2.09 19.63 3.66
C LEU A 62 -2.51 19.99 2.22
N LYS A 63 -2.28 19.08 1.26
CA LYS A 63 -2.60 19.31 -0.14
C LYS A 63 -4.10 19.52 -0.38
N LEU A 64 -4.93 18.68 0.25
CA LEU A 64 -6.38 18.72 0.13
C LEU A 64 -7.01 19.76 1.07
N LYS A 65 -6.23 20.39 1.93
CA LYS A 65 -6.71 21.35 2.95
C LYS A 65 -7.82 20.74 3.79
N VAL A 66 -7.58 19.51 4.31
CA VAL A 66 -8.55 18.78 5.11
C VAL A 66 -8.87 19.53 6.39
N ARG A 67 -10.16 19.70 6.68
CA ARG A 67 -10.62 20.43 7.86
C ARG A 67 -11.06 19.47 8.96
N HIS A 68 -11.06 19.90 10.21
CA HIS A 68 -11.48 19.10 11.36
C HIS A 68 -12.98 18.75 11.39
N ASP A 69 -13.80 19.44 10.58
CA ASP A 69 -15.23 19.15 10.45
C ASP A 69 -15.57 18.15 9.32
N GLU A 70 -14.55 17.66 8.59
CA GLU A 70 -14.74 16.58 7.61
C GLU A 70 -14.68 15.21 8.31
N ASP A 71 -15.56 14.31 7.93
CA ASP A 71 -15.51 12.92 8.41
C ASP A 71 -14.35 12.16 7.72
N ILE A 72 -13.65 11.33 8.49
CA ILE A 72 -12.51 10.55 7.97
C ILE A 72 -12.84 9.06 8.08
N GLU A 73 -12.75 8.36 6.97
CA GLU A 73 -12.82 6.90 6.85
C GLU A 73 -11.40 6.37 6.58
N ILE A 74 -10.88 5.47 7.42
CA ILE A 74 -9.53 4.93 7.26
C ILE A 74 -9.54 3.40 7.30
N CYS A 75 -8.76 2.78 6.40
CA CYS A 75 -8.56 1.33 6.35
C CYS A 75 -7.98 0.79 7.67
N SER A 76 -8.42 -0.42 8.05
CA SER A 76 -7.97 -1.13 9.27
C SER A 76 -6.59 -1.80 9.12
N GLY A 77 -5.88 -1.60 8.02
CA GLY A 77 -4.56 -2.18 7.77
C GLY A 77 -3.52 -1.73 8.81
N CYS A 78 -2.67 -2.66 9.25
CA CYS A 78 -1.64 -2.38 10.26
C CYS A 78 -0.58 -1.34 9.82
N ILE A 79 -0.54 -0.99 8.55
CA ILE A 79 0.28 0.10 8.02
C ILE A 79 -0.20 1.47 8.50
N HIS A 80 -1.46 1.57 8.93
CA HIS A 80 -2.06 2.79 9.41
C HIS A 80 -2.02 2.99 10.94
N ASP A 81 -1.38 2.09 11.70
CA ASP A 81 -1.33 2.18 13.18
C ASP A 81 -0.91 3.59 13.65
N LYS A 82 0.17 4.15 13.08
CA LYS A 82 0.63 5.52 13.43
C LYS A 82 -0.25 6.62 12.87
N THR A 83 -0.83 6.43 11.71
CA THR A 83 -1.79 7.38 11.14
C THR A 83 -3.02 7.51 12.04
N ILE A 84 -3.54 6.38 12.54
CA ILE A 84 -4.68 6.37 13.46
C ILE A 84 -4.33 7.07 14.77
N GLU A 85 -3.14 6.81 15.32
CA GLU A 85 -2.65 7.51 16.51
C GLU A 85 -2.53 9.03 16.29
N TRP A 86 -1.98 9.43 15.15
CA TRP A 86 -1.86 10.83 14.76
C TRP A 86 -3.23 11.50 14.60
N LEU A 87 -4.19 10.89 13.88
CA LEU A 87 -5.54 11.42 13.73
C LEU A 87 -6.21 11.68 15.08
N LYS A 88 -6.03 10.75 16.03
CA LYS A 88 -6.56 10.88 17.39
C LYS A 88 -5.91 12.04 18.14
N ASN A 89 -4.58 12.18 18.05
CA ASN A 89 -3.83 13.21 18.75
C ASN A 89 -4.14 14.62 18.22
N GLU A 90 -4.34 14.73 16.89
CA GLU A 90 -4.74 15.99 16.24
C GLU A 90 -6.24 16.31 16.44
N GLY A 91 -7.01 15.41 17.04
CA GLY A 91 -8.43 15.65 17.34
C GLY A 91 -9.36 15.51 16.12
N TYR A 92 -8.94 14.80 15.09
CA TYR A 92 -9.82 14.49 13.97
C TYR A 92 -10.88 13.46 14.35
N LYS A 93 -12.09 13.61 13.81
CA LYS A 93 -13.15 12.63 13.90
C LYS A 93 -12.96 11.60 12.80
N PHE A 94 -12.73 10.33 13.15
CA PHE A 94 -12.48 9.28 12.16
C PHE A 94 -13.18 7.96 12.52
N THR A 95 -13.39 7.13 11.51
CA THR A 95 -13.90 5.77 11.64
C THR A 95 -12.92 4.80 10.95
N VAL A 96 -12.50 3.75 11.67
CA VAL A 96 -11.71 2.67 11.10
C VAL A 96 -12.66 1.65 10.49
N MET A 97 -12.54 1.39 9.20
CA MET A 97 -13.46 0.51 8.47
C MET A 97 -12.80 -0.09 7.23
N LYS A 98 -13.45 -1.07 6.60
CA LYS A 98 -13.06 -1.48 5.24
C LYS A 98 -13.39 -0.33 4.29
N ILE A 99 -12.42 0.06 3.49
CA ILE A 99 -12.59 1.10 2.46
C ILE A 99 -13.03 0.45 1.16
N ASP A 100 -14.02 1.04 0.54
CA ASP A 100 -14.53 0.67 -0.78
C ASP A 100 -14.78 1.91 -1.65
N GLY A 101 -15.16 1.69 -2.91
CA GLY A 101 -15.53 2.78 -3.81
C GLY A 101 -14.32 3.54 -4.36
N ILE A 102 -14.35 4.88 -4.28
CA ILE A 102 -13.42 5.74 -5.03
C ILE A 102 -11.97 5.61 -4.60
N ALA A 103 -11.69 5.46 -3.29
CA ALA A 103 -10.33 5.33 -2.78
C ALA A 103 -9.72 4.02 -3.23
N GLN A 104 -10.43 2.91 -3.06
CA GLN A 104 -10.00 1.59 -3.51
C GLN A 104 -9.77 1.56 -5.02
N GLN A 105 -10.74 1.96 -5.83
CA GLN A 105 -10.64 1.90 -7.30
C GLN A 105 -9.49 2.74 -7.85
N LYS A 106 -9.33 3.98 -7.39
CA LYS A 106 -8.24 4.85 -7.81
C LYS A 106 -6.90 4.37 -7.28
N GLY A 107 -6.85 3.95 -6.02
CA GLY A 107 -5.63 3.42 -5.40
C GLY A 107 -5.11 2.20 -6.14
N GLU A 108 -5.96 1.21 -6.41
CA GLU A 108 -5.58 0.01 -7.17
C GLU A 108 -5.10 0.36 -8.59
N SER A 109 -5.80 1.25 -9.30
CA SER A 109 -5.37 1.69 -10.63
C SER A 109 -3.99 2.35 -10.60
N MET A 110 -3.73 3.25 -9.64
CA MET A 110 -2.44 3.92 -9.49
C MET A 110 -1.35 2.95 -9.05
N PHE A 111 -1.68 1.96 -8.23
CA PHE A 111 -0.73 0.93 -7.82
C PHE A 111 -0.33 0.01 -8.98
N ILE A 112 -1.26 -0.38 -9.84
CA ILE A 112 -0.96 -1.12 -11.08
C ILE A 112 -0.01 -0.33 -11.99
N GLU A 113 -0.24 0.97 -12.16
CA GLU A 113 0.68 1.82 -12.93
C GLU A 113 2.07 1.88 -12.28
N TYR A 114 2.14 1.99 -10.95
CA TYR A 114 3.40 1.94 -10.24
C TYR A 114 4.15 0.62 -10.47
N LEU A 115 3.46 -0.54 -10.41
CA LEU A 115 4.08 -1.85 -10.70
C LEU A 115 4.64 -1.91 -12.13
N ARG A 116 3.95 -1.30 -13.11
CA ARG A 116 4.46 -1.19 -14.49
C ARG A 116 5.75 -0.36 -14.56
N THR A 117 5.87 0.70 -13.78
CA THR A 117 7.13 1.49 -13.72
C THR A 117 8.30 0.71 -13.16
N LEU A 118 8.04 -0.33 -12.35
CA LEU A 118 9.07 -1.26 -11.86
C LEU A 118 9.47 -2.31 -12.90
N GLY A 119 8.83 -2.33 -14.06
CA GLY A 119 9.10 -3.27 -15.14
C GLY A 119 8.25 -4.54 -15.12
N ILE A 120 7.21 -4.62 -14.30
CA ILE A 120 6.29 -5.75 -14.26
C ILE A 120 5.25 -5.57 -15.40
N PRO A 121 5.25 -6.41 -16.44
CA PRO A 121 4.30 -6.26 -17.53
C PRO A 121 2.91 -6.74 -17.10
N ASN A 122 1.88 -5.98 -17.43
CA ASN A 122 0.47 -6.37 -17.24
C ASN A 122 0.14 -7.03 -15.89
N PRO A 123 0.51 -6.42 -14.73
CA PRO A 123 0.23 -7.02 -13.45
C PRO A 123 -1.30 -7.19 -13.29
N PRO A 124 -1.77 -8.35 -12.78
CA PRO A 124 -3.19 -8.56 -12.54
C PRO A 124 -3.77 -7.51 -11.58
N ALA A 125 -4.90 -6.94 -11.94
CA ALA A 125 -5.62 -6.01 -11.08
C ALA A 125 -6.37 -6.75 -9.96
N ILE A 126 -6.55 -6.09 -8.82
CA ILE A 126 -7.45 -6.50 -7.75
C ILE A 126 -8.75 -5.69 -7.92
N VAL A 127 -9.86 -6.35 -8.15
CA VAL A 127 -11.15 -5.70 -8.45
C VAL A 127 -12.20 -6.02 -7.38
N GLU A 128 -12.37 -7.30 -7.07
CA GLU A 128 -13.36 -7.79 -6.11
C GLU A 128 -12.74 -8.15 -4.76
N GLU A 129 -11.43 -7.92 -4.61
CA GLU A 129 -10.67 -8.23 -3.39
C GLU A 129 -10.81 -9.70 -2.94
N THR A 130 -10.93 -10.61 -3.88
CA THR A 130 -11.01 -12.03 -3.59
C THR A 130 -9.63 -12.61 -3.27
N VAL A 131 -9.61 -13.67 -2.46
CA VAL A 131 -8.37 -14.41 -2.14
C VAL A 131 -7.66 -14.90 -3.41
N ASP A 132 -8.42 -15.25 -4.44
CA ASP A 132 -7.86 -15.78 -5.69
C ASP A 132 -7.23 -14.67 -6.54
N GLU A 133 -7.79 -13.45 -6.56
CA GLU A 133 -7.14 -12.29 -7.20
C GLU A 133 -5.81 -11.95 -6.51
N TYR A 134 -5.79 -11.89 -5.17
CA TYR A 134 -4.56 -11.64 -4.41
C TYR A 134 -3.50 -12.71 -4.66
N LYS A 135 -3.88 -13.98 -4.73
CA LYS A 135 -2.96 -15.07 -5.08
C LYS A 135 -2.45 -14.95 -6.51
N ALA A 136 -3.35 -14.69 -7.46
CA ALA A 136 -2.99 -14.54 -8.87
C ALA A 136 -1.97 -13.43 -9.07
N GLN A 137 -2.21 -12.24 -8.50
CA GLN A 137 -1.26 -11.12 -8.54
C GLN A 137 0.06 -11.48 -7.86
N PHE A 138 0.01 -12.09 -6.67
CA PHE A 138 1.21 -12.50 -5.94
C PHE A 138 2.09 -13.44 -6.75
N PHE A 139 1.53 -14.53 -7.27
CA PHE A 139 2.31 -15.54 -8.01
C PHE A 139 2.80 -15.00 -9.35
N TYR A 140 2.00 -14.21 -10.05
CA TYR A 140 2.43 -13.54 -11.28
C TYR A 140 3.69 -12.68 -11.04
N ILE A 141 3.68 -11.89 -9.98
CA ILE A 141 4.83 -11.03 -9.62
C ILE A 141 6.01 -11.88 -9.14
N MET A 142 5.78 -12.97 -8.40
CA MET A 142 6.84 -13.87 -7.96
C MET A 142 7.49 -14.59 -9.15
N ASP A 143 6.72 -15.00 -10.15
CA ASP A 143 7.26 -15.63 -11.38
C ASP A 143 8.12 -14.62 -12.15
N TRP A 144 7.67 -13.36 -12.26
CA TRP A 144 8.50 -12.30 -12.80
C TRP A 144 9.81 -12.10 -12.01
N VAL A 145 9.80 -12.16 -10.67
CA VAL A 145 11.03 -12.10 -9.87
C VAL A 145 11.96 -13.27 -10.17
N ARG A 146 11.39 -14.49 -10.37
CA ARG A 146 12.15 -15.73 -10.63
C ARG A 146 12.85 -15.75 -11.99
N GLU A 147 12.37 -15.01 -12.96
CA GLU A 147 13.04 -14.88 -14.26
C GLU A 147 14.41 -14.18 -14.18
N ASP A 148 14.59 -13.25 -13.21
CA ASP A 148 15.85 -12.55 -12.96
C ASP A 148 15.99 -12.22 -11.47
N PRO A 149 16.28 -13.22 -10.62
CA PRO A 149 16.31 -13.04 -9.18
C PRO A 149 17.36 -12.03 -8.70
N GLU A 150 18.53 -12.03 -9.30
CA GLU A 150 19.62 -11.14 -8.90
C GLU A 150 19.35 -9.68 -9.33
N GLY A 151 18.82 -9.48 -10.53
CA GLY A 151 18.49 -8.16 -11.05
C GLY A 151 17.24 -7.54 -10.43
N ARG A 152 16.34 -8.35 -9.81
CA ARG A 152 15.04 -7.88 -9.30
C ARG A 152 14.90 -7.93 -7.78
N LYS A 153 15.84 -8.54 -7.06
CA LYS A 153 15.80 -8.72 -5.60
C LYS A 153 15.71 -7.40 -4.82
N TYR A 154 16.35 -6.35 -5.32
CA TYR A 154 16.33 -5.03 -4.68
C TYR A 154 14.93 -4.38 -4.67
N LEU A 155 14.03 -4.85 -5.54
CA LEU A 155 12.63 -4.43 -5.58
C LEU A 155 11.73 -5.21 -4.62
N CYS A 156 12.26 -6.22 -3.91
CA CYS A 156 11.47 -7.16 -3.14
C CYS A 156 11.33 -6.77 -1.66
N LYS A 157 10.17 -7.03 -1.07
CA LYS A 157 9.89 -6.86 0.37
C LYS A 157 10.60 -7.94 1.19
N THR A 158 11.93 -7.89 1.27
CA THR A 158 12.78 -8.93 1.88
C THR A 158 12.55 -9.14 3.38
N GLY A 159 11.97 -8.18 4.07
CA GLY A 159 11.54 -8.29 5.47
C GLY A 159 10.24 -9.09 5.66
N TRP A 160 9.41 -9.15 4.63
CA TRP A 160 8.09 -9.76 4.71
C TRP A 160 8.16 -11.30 4.71
N LYS A 161 7.46 -11.94 5.67
CA LYS A 161 7.56 -13.40 5.89
C LYS A 161 7.13 -14.24 4.67
N TYR A 162 6.12 -13.79 3.93
CA TYR A 162 5.62 -14.50 2.77
C TYR A 162 6.61 -14.46 1.60
N PHE A 163 7.27 -13.33 1.37
CA PHE A 163 8.34 -13.27 0.40
C PHE A 163 9.44 -14.28 0.72
N LYS A 164 9.92 -14.32 1.98
CA LYS A 164 10.94 -15.28 2.41
C LYS A 164 10.54 -16.73 2.20
N LYS A 165 9.27 -17.07 2.47
CA LYS A 165 8.75 -18.42 2.30
C LYS A 165 8.82 -18.85 0.84
N PHE A 166 8.28 -18.05 -0.07
CA PHE A 166 8.18 -18.41 -1.49
C PHE A 166 9.47 -18.19 -2.29
N TYR A 167 10.39 -17.32 -1.83
CA TYR A 167 11.69 -17.10 -2.46
C TYR A 167 12.68 -18.24 -2.19
N LYS A 168 12.62 -18.88 -1.01
CA LYS A 168 13.49 -20.00 -0.63
C LYS A 168 13.19 -21.30 -1.38
N ASP A 169 11.96 -21.50 -1.80
CA ASP A 169 11.54 -22.71 -2.49
C ASP A 169 12.09 -22.82 -3.94
N THR A 170 12.72 -21.75 -4.45
CA THR A 170 13.32 -21.69 -5.79
C THR A 170 14.82 -22.01 -5.84
N ASN A 171 15.50 -22.07 -4.68
CA ASN A 171 16.94 -22.39 -4.58
C ASN A 171 17.21 -23.79 -4.02
N LYS A 172 16.26 -24.71 -4.15
CA LYS A 172 16.43 -26.12 -3.84
C LYS A 172 16.30 -26.93 -5.12
N ASP A 173 17.32 -26.88 -5.96
CA ASP A 173 17.71 -27.88 -6.95
C ASP A 173 19.23 -28.10 -6.87
#